data_4528741c158002945886bf18f2234eaf
#
_entry.id   4528741c158002945886bf18f2234eaf
#
_cell.length_a   1.000
_cell.length_b   1.000
_cell.length_c   1.000
_cell.angle_alpha   90.00
_cell.angle_beta   90.00
_cell.angle_gamma   90.00
#
_symmetry.space_group_name_H-M   'P 1'
#
loop_
_entity.id
_entity.type
_entity.pdbx_description
1 polymer ?
#
loop_
_entity_poly.entity_id
_entity_poly.type
_entity_poly.pdbx_seq_one_letter_code
_entity_poly.pdbx_strand_id
1 'polypeptide(L)'
;MGVSHAGRFLSLKHEERLFLAPNINHRFTGREGIEIMKIGFVSLPASGHLNPMTALARKMQARGHEVVFIGVPETEAAIRAANLRFVPFCEREYPMGSVAKTLSGVAKLHGLDVVRHSCREVIPGLLEAALEHLPEKIAETGVEALILDTIYFFLELAPMRLGMPYVHICSAHHLDFSGATPAALFSWPHETTSEAIDRNVEGLKICGEILAPVLAIAQPYAEKAGLHIDWNDPGATTSKLATITQSPREFDFTNPGQPPTFHYAGPFHDDEGRQEIPFPWEMLTGKPLVYASLGTIVNGMDHVYRIILEAVGKFPEIQTVLSVGKNINPDVLGSIPPNVIVVSEAPQIELLKRATLCITHAGLNTTLESLAQGVPMVAIPIGYDQPGVAARIAHHGVGEFVEVGDLTADRLLELIQRVATDKGYRVKARYFRDVIAKTRGLDVAAEIIEQSLGASQTSDPAAKPVELLPA
;
A
#
# COMPACT_ATOMS: atom_id res chain seq x y z
N MET A 1 -47.27 58.21 34.37
CA MET A 1 -48.10 57.42 33.46
C MET A 1 -47.12 56.71 32.57
N GLY A 2 -46.69 55.55 32.78
CA GLY A 2 -47.39 54.26 32.82
C GLY A 2 -47.33 53.66 31.42
N VAL A 3 -46.59 52.69 31.18
CA VAL A 3 -46.99 51.36 30.78
C VAL A 3 -45.74 50.51 30.35
N SER A 4 -45.52 49.49 31.06
CA SER A 4 -44.57 48.37 30.83
C SER A 4 -45.04 47.53 29.64
N HIS A 5 -44.10 47.07 28.82
CA HIS A 5 -44.31 45.87 27.97
C HIS A 5 -43.15 44.87 28.16
N ALA A 6 -43.45 43.80 28.86
CA ALA A 6 -42.63 42.65 28.98
C ALA A 6 -42.65 41.81 27.69
N GLY A 7 -41.54 41.67 27.02
CA GLY A 7 -41.34 40.72 25.93
C GLY A 7 -40.82 39.37 26.46
N ARG A 8 -41.61 38.32 26.24
CA ARG A 8 -41.28 36.93 26.55
C ARG A 8 -40.12 36.46 25.68
N PHE A 9 -38.98 36.10 26.30
CA PHE A 9 -37.96 35.25 25.68
C PHE A 9 -38.43 33.80 25.71
N LEU A 10 -38.65 33.22 24.55
CA LEU A 10 -38.83 31.78 24.37
C LEU A 10 -37.47 31.13 24.46
N SER A 11 -37.26 30.38 25.53
CA SER A 11 -36.14 29.49 25.72
C SER A 11 -36.29 28.27 24.80
N LEU A 12 -35.49 28.22 23.75
CA LEU A 12 -35.25 26.98 23.00
C LEU A 12 -34.29 26.11 23.81
N LYS A 13 -34.81 25.07 24.42
CA LYS A 13 -34.01 23.99 25.01
C LYS A 13 -33.33 23.25 23.87
N HIS A 14 -31.99 23.32 23.81
CA HIS A 14 -31.17 22.37 23.10
C HIS A 14 -31.29 21.03 23.83
N GLU A 15 -31.95 20.07 23.19
CA GLU A 15 -31.84 18.66 23.57
C GLU A 15 -30.41 18.18 23.17
N GLU A 16 -29.52 18.14 24.12
CA GLU A 16 -28.30 17.36 24.04
C GLU A 16 -28.70 15.89 23.93
N ARG A 17 -28.72 15.34 22.71
CA ARG A 17 -28.70 13.90 22.51
C ARG A 17 -27.31 13.39 22.91
N LEU A 18 -27.19 12.96 24.15
CA LEU A 18 -26.15 12.06 24.61
C LEU A 18 -26.19 10.81 23.71
N PHE A 19 -25.24 10.70 22.78
CA PHE A 19 -24.93 9.42 22.16
C PHE A 19 -24.35 8.51 23.24
N LEU A 20 -25.20 7.66 23.82
CA LEU A 20 -24.77 6.54 24.62
C LEU A 20 -23.92 5.64 23.74
N ALA A 21 -22.69 5.38 24.19
CA ALA A 21 -21.82 4.35 23.61
C ALA A 21 -22.62 3.03 23.49
N PRO A 22 -22.49 2.28 22.39
CA PRO A 22 -23.20 1.02 22.26
C PRO A 22 -22.81 0.09 23.42
N ASN A 23 -23.83 -0.47 24.05
CA ASN A 23 -23.68 -1.44 25.14
C ASN A 23 -22.98 -2.69 24.62
N ILE A 24 -21.69 -2.84 24.93
CA ILE A 24 -20.85 -3.99 24.56
C ILE A 24 -21.21 -5.14 25.51
N ASN A 25 -22.31 -5.84 25.22
CA ASN A 25 -22.67 -7.06 25.97
C ASN A 25 -23.26 -8.11 25.01
N HIS A 26 -22.40 -8.74 24.21
CA HIS A 26 -22.47 -10.15 23.77
C HIS A 26 -21.22 -10.46 22.97
N ARG A 27 -20.14 -10.80 23.68
CA ARG A 27 -18.90 -11.25 23.07
C ARG A 27 -18.99 -12.76 22.87
N PHE A 28 -18.88 -13.22 21.62
CA PHE A 28 -18.80 -14.63 21.29
C PHE A 28 -17.33 -15.06 21.30
N THR A 29 -17.00 -16.16 21.96
CA THR A 29 -15.67 -16.76 21.89
C THR A 29 -15.60 -17.75 20.72
N GLY A 30 -14.60 -17.58 19.85
CA GLY A 30 -14.31 -18.49 18.75
C GLY A 30 -13.64 -19.81 19.22
N ARG A 31 -13.26 -20.66 18.25
CA ARG A 31 -12.71 -22.01 18.50
C ARG A 31 -11.46 -22.08 19.39
N GLU A 32 -10.75 -20.98 19.61
CA GLU A 32 -9.49 -20.92 20.38
C GLU A 32 -9.51 -19.89 21.52
N GLY A 33 -10.70 -19.47 21.96
CA GLY A 33 -10.81 -18.45 23.02
C GLY A 33 -10.53 -17.02 22.55
N ILE A 34 -10.43 -16.80 21.23
CA ILE A 34 -10.30 -15.48 20.62
C ILE A 34 -11.66 -14.78 20.67
N GLU A 35 -11.67 -13.54 21.13
CA GLU A 35 -12.86 -12.71 21.10
C GLU A 35 -13.19 -12.31 19.65
N ILE A 36 -14.36 -12.70 19.16
CA ILE A 36 -14.81 -12.38 17.81
C ILE A 36 -15.21 -10.90 17.76
N MET A 37 -14.64 -10.16 16.82
CA MET A 37 -14.92 -8.75 16.58
C MET A 37 -15.47 -8.54 15.19
N LYS A 38 -16.21 -7.44 15.01
CA LYS A 38 -16.60 -6.94 13.71
C LYS A 38 -15.64 -5.84 13.26
N ILE A 39 -14.84 -6.12 12.23
CA ILE A 39 -13.70 -5.31 11.83
C ILE A 39 -13.98 -4.69 10.45
N GLY A 40 -13.82 -3.37 10.36
CA GLY A 40 -13.89 -2.63 9.09
C GLY A 40 -12.51 -2.50 8.44
N PHE A 41 -12.44 -2.73 7.14
CA PHE A 41 -11.25 -2.48 6.33
C PHE A 41 -11.51 -1.32 5.38
N VAL A 42 -10.57 -0.39 5.29
CA VAL A 42 -10.62 0.73 4.32
C VAL A 42 -9.25 0.89 3.66
N SER A 43 -9.23 0.94 2.34
CA SER A 43 -8.02 1.05 1.55
C SER A 43 -8.19 2.02 0.37
N LEU A 44 -7.09 2.50 -0.18
CA LEU A 44 -7.11 3.20 -1.46
C LEU A 44 -7.65 2.31 -2.58
N PRO A 45 -8.39 2.89 -3.55
CA PRO A 45 -8.99 2.14 -4.66
C PRO A 45 -7.97 1.82 -5.76
N ALA A 46 -6.89 1.14 -5.40
CA ALA A 46 -5.82 0.73 -6.30
C ALA A 46 -5.41 -0.71 -6.03
N SER A 47 -5.17 -1.50 -7.08
CA SER A 47 -4.88 -2.95 -6.95
C SER A 47 -3.66 -3.24 -6.07
N GLY A 48 -2.62 -2.38 -6.12
CA GLY A 48 -1.44 -2.50 -5.26
C GLY A 48 -1.74 -2.39 -3.77
N HIS A 49 -2.83 -1.71 -3.40
CA HIS A 49 -3.32 -1.55 -2.03
C HIS A 49 -4.40 -2.58 -1.69
N LEU A 50 -5.33 -2.82 -2.61
CA LEU A 50 -6.43 -3.76 -2.40
C LEU A 50 -5.95 -5.20 -2.21
N ASN A 51 -4.95 -5.66 -3.00
CA ASN A 51 -4.47 -7.04 -2.92
C ASN A 51 -3.96 -7.42 -1.51
N PRO A 52 -3.02 -6.71 -0.88
CA PRO A 52 -2.57 -7.04 0.47
C PRO A 52 -3.68 -6.86 1.52
N MET A 53 -4.53 -5.83 1.36
CA MET A 53 -5.62 -5.55 2.31
C MET A 53 -6.72 -6.62 2.24
N THR A 54 -7.10 -7.09 1.06
CA THR A 54 -8.08 -8.18 0.91
C THR A 54 -7.52 -9.52 1.38
N ALA A 55 -6.23 -9.80 1.15
CA ALA A 55 -5.56 -10.99 1.69
C ALA A 55 -5.60 -11.01 3.23
N LEU A 56 -5.27 -9.88 3.87
CA LEU A 56 -5.34 -9.76 5.32
C LEU A 56 -6.78 -9.82 5.83
N ALA A 57 -7.73 -9.18 5.15
CA ALA A 57 -9.16 -9.23 5.48
C ALA A 57 -9.70 -10.67 5.46
N ARG A 58 -9.34 -11.46 4.43
CA ARG A 58 -9.67 -12.90 4.35
C ARG A 58 -9.04 -13.68 5.50
N LYS A 59 -7.80 -13.36 5.88
CA LYS A 59 -7.12 -13.99 7.00
C LYS A 59 -7.86 -13.74 8.31
N MET A 60 -8.30 -12.50 8.57
CA MET A 60 -9.10 -12.16 9.74
C MET A 60 -10.45 -12.88 9.72
N GLN A 61 -11.11 -12.96 8.56
CA GLN A 61 -12.35 -13.72 8.40
C GLN A 61 -12.15 -15.22 8.70
N ALA A 62 -11.06 -15.83 8.21
CA ALA A 62 -10.73 -17.22 8.45
C ALA A 62 -10.42 -17.51 9.93
N ARG A 63 -10.01 -16.50 10.71
CA ARG A 63 -9.81 -16.56 12.16
C ARG A 63 -11.11 -16.38 12.96
N GLY A 64 -12.23 -16.12 12.29
CA GLY A 64 -13.58 -16.08 12.87
C GLY A 64 -14.14 -14.67 13.06
N HIS A 65 -13.42 -13.61 12.71
CA HIS A 65 -13.94 -12.24 12.81
C HIS A 65 -14.98 -11.97 11.72
N GLU A 66 -15.97 -11.11 12.02
CA GLU A 66 -16.84 -10.54 11.00
C GLU A 66 -16.11 -9.40 10.31
N VAL A 67 -15.83 -9.55 9.01
CA VAL A 67 -15.08 -8.56 8.23
C VAL A 67 -15.99 -7.82 7.28
N VAL A 68 -15.90 -6.49 7.28
CA VAL A 68 -16.60 -5.58 6.37
C VAL A 68 -15.58 -4.70 5.67
N PHE A 69 -15.57 -4.74 4.34
CA PHE A 69 -14.72 -3.84 3.55
C PHE A 69 -15.56 -2.64 3.08
N ILE A 70 -15.19 -1.45 3.54
CA ILE A 70 -15.84 -0.18 3.19
C ILE A 70 -14.99 0.47 2.09
N GLY A 71 -15.58 0.73 0.93
CA GLY A 71 -14.84 1.25 -0.21
C GLY A 71 -15.70 1.98 -1.23
N VAL A 72 -15.07 2.74 -2.14
CA VAL A 72 -15.76 3.36 -3.27
C VAL A 72 -16.26 2.29 -4.26
N PRO A 73 -17.31 2.55 -5.06
CA PRO A 73 -17.93 1.57 -5.96
C PRO A 73 -16.95 0.81 -6.86
N GLU A 74 -15.88 1.45 -7.32
CA GLU A 74 -14.88 0.80 -8.19
C GLU A 74 -14.13 -0.36 -7.54
N THR A 75 -14.11 -0.45 -6.21
CA THR A 75 -13.44 -1.52 -5.47
C THR A 75 -14.31 -2.76 -5.28
N GLU A 76 -15.63 -2.66 -5.49
CA GLU A 76 -16.61 -3.71 -5.21
C GLU A 76 -16.27 -5.04 -5.87
N ALA A 77 -15.93 -5.02 -7.16
CA ALA A 77 -15.66 -6.24 -7.92
C ALA A 77 -14.45 -7.03 -7.33
N ALA A 78 -13.37 -6.32 -6.97
CA ALA A 78 -12.18 -6.94 -6.39
C ALA A 78 -12.47 -7.51 -4.99
N ILE A 79 -13.21 -6.77 -4.17
CA ILE A 79 -13.53 -7.17 -2.80
C ILE A 79 -14.48 -8.38 -2.79
N ARG A 80 -15.52 -8.38 -3.65
CA ARG A 80 -16.43 -9.53 -3.78
C ARG A 80 -15.74 -10.76 -4.37
N ALA A 81 -14.80 -10.58 -5.31
CA ALA A 81 -13.98 -11.68 -5.83
C ALA A 81 -13.12 -12.33 -4.74
N ALA A 82 -12.73 -11.56 -3.72
CA ALA A 82 -12.05 -12.06 -2.53
C ALA A 82 -13.00 -12.69 -1.49
N ASN A 83 -14.29 -12.88 -1.78
CA ASN A 83 -15.33 -13.41 -0.87
C ASN A 83 -15.51 -12.59 0.41
N LEU A 84 -15.34 -11.26 0.33
CA LEU A 84 -15.52 -10.33 1.44
C LEU A 84 -16.84 -9.57 1.32
N ARG A 85 -17.42 -9.20 2.47
CA ARG A 85 -18.58 -8.31 2.51
C ARG A 85 -18.14 -6.91 2.13
N PHE A 86 -18.78 -6.34 1.11
CA PHE A 86 -18.55 -4.97 0.64
C PHE A 86 -19.68 -4.05 1.06
N VAL A 87 -19.32 -2.85 1.53
CA VAL A 87 -20.23 -1.75 1.83
C VAL A 87 -19.74 -0.52 1.08
N PRO A 88 -20.52 0.01 0.13
CA PRO A 88 -20.13 1.20 -0.61
C PRO A 88 -20.23 2.47 0.25
N PHE A 89 -19.30 3.40 -0.01
CA PHE A 89 -19.36 4.77 0.50
C PHE A 89 -18.93 5.77 -0.59
N CYS A 90 -19.24 7.05 -0.41
CA CYS A 90 -18.92 8.12 -1.38
C CYS A 90 -19.47 7.83 -2.80
N GLU A 91 -20.61 7.14 -2.93
CA GLU A 91 -21.18 6.68 -4.21
C GLU A 91 -21.59 7.82 -5.14
N ARG A 92 -21.95 8.96 -4.55
CA ARG A 92 -22.36 10.16 -5.27
C ARG A 92 -21.16 10.95 -5.77
N GLU A 93 -20.11 11.07 -4.96
CA GLU A 93 -18.87 11.78 -5.26
C GLU A 93 -17.98 10.97 -6.18
N TYR A 94 -17.95 9.64 -5.96
CA TYR A 94 -17.13 8.68 -6.69
C TYR A 94 -17.97 7.54 -7.28
N PRO A 95 -18.88 7.82 -8.24
CA PRO A 95 -19.59 6.77 -8.96
C PRO A 95 -18.62 5.90 -9.78
N MET A 96 -19.06 4.71 -10.19
CA MET A 96 -18.27 3.79 -11.00
C MET A 96 -17.58 4.49 -12.19
N GLY A 97 -16.27 4.31 -12.35
CA GLY A 97 -15.44 4.91 -13.41
C GLY A 97 -14.86 6.29 -13.07
N SER A 98 -15.27 6.92 -11.98
CA SER A 98 -14.77 8.25 -11.59
C SER A 98 -13.35 8.22 -11.06
N VAL A 99 -12.99 7.22 -10.27
CA VAL A 99 -11.63 7.06 -9.71
C VAL A 99 -10.63 6.80 -10.83
N ALA A 100 -10.94 5.91 -11.77
CA ALA A 100 -10.10 5.65 -12.93
C ALA A 100 -9.85 6.94 -13.74
N LYS A 101 -10.90 7.76 -13.94
CA LYS A 101 -10.79 9.04 -14.61
C LYS A 101 -9.86 10.00 -13.85
N THR A 102 -10.03 10.10 -12.53
CA THR A 102 -9.19 10.96 -11.67
C THR A 102 -7.73 10.51 -11.70
N LEU A 103 -7.47 9.20 -11.58
CA LEU A 103 -6.13 8.63 -11.65
C LEU A 103 -5.49 8.71 -13.04
N SER A 104 -6.26 8.93 -14.11
CA SER A 104 -5.69 9.08 -15.45
C SER A 104 -4.74 10.27 -15.58
N GLY A 105 -4.90 11.29 -14.72
CA GLY A 105 -4.02 12.46 -14.66
C GLY A 105 -2.56 12.13 -14.29
N VAL A 106 -2.32 11.08 -13.51
CA VAL A 106 -0.96 10.67 -13.10
C VAL A 106 -0.29 9.71 -14.07
N ALA A 107 -1.03 9.09 -14.99
CA ALA A 107 -0.56 7.97 -15.79
C ALA A 107 0.71 8.25 -16.62
N LYS A 108 0.98 9.51 -16.96
CA LYS A 108 2.13 9.97 -17.77
C LYS A 108 3.17 10.77 -16.99
N LEU A 109 2.98 10.94 -15.70
CA LEU A 109 3.92 11.65 -14.82
C LEU A 109 5.01 10.70 -14.29
N HIS A 110 6.10 11.25 -13.79
CA HIS A 110 7.14 10.50 -13.10
C HIS A 110 7.81 11.31 -11.99
N GLY A 111 8.57 10.64 -11.13
CA GLY A 111 9.27 11.26 -10.00
C GLY A 111 8.30 11.91 -9.01
N LEU A 112 8.72 13.02 -8.42
CA LEU A 112 7.91 13.77 -7.45
C LEU A 112 6.64 14.38 -8.04
N ASP A 113 6.55 14.57 -9.36
CA ASP A 113 5.38 15.16 -10.00
C ASP A 113 4.15 14.26 -9.91
N VAL A 114 4.35 12.92 -9.86
CA VAL A 114 3.28 11.96 -9.56
C VAL A 114 2.64 12.26 -8.19
N VAL A 115 3.49 12.42 -7.17
CA VAL A 115 3.02 12.61 -5.79
C VAL A 115 2.42 14.02 -5.62
N ARG A 116 3.07 15.04 -6.20
CA ARG A 116 2.55 16.42 -6.19
C ARG A 116 1.17 16.52 -6.82
N HIS A 117 0.99 15.89 -7.98
CA HIS A 117 -0.31 15.86 -8.64
C HIS A 117 -1.34 15.12 -7.79
N SER A 118 -0.99 13.94 -7.26
CA SER A 118 -1.90 13.16 -6.42
C SER A 118 -2.32 13.90 -5.16
N CYS A 119 -1.39 14.54 -4.45
CA CYS A 119 -1.68 15.31 -3.24
C CYS A 119 -2.44 16.62 -3.51
N ARG A 120 -2.44 17.11 -4.74
CA ARG A 120 -3.17 18.34 -5.12
C ARG A 120 -4.54 18.04 -5.71
N GLU A 121 -4.65 17.06 -6.60
CA GLU A 121 -5.82 16.87 -7.46
C GLU A 121 -6.61 15.58 -7.15
N VAL A 122 -6.03 14.61 -6.44
CA VAL A 122 -6.67 13.31 -6.24
C VAL A 122 -7.03 13.08 -4.76
N ILE A 123 -6.02 13.07 -3.90
CA ILE A 123 -6.18 12.68 -2.49
C ILE A 123 -7.09 13.63 -1.71
N PRO A 124 -7.02 14.97 -1.86
CA PRO A 124 -7.89 15.87 -1.10
C PRO A 124 -9.37 15.57 -1.26
N GLY A 125 -9.85 15.41 -2.49
CA GLY A 125 -11.26 15.11 -2.74
C GLY A 125 -11.68 13.73 -2.21
N LEU A 126 -10.81 12.72 -2.34
CA LEU A 126 -11.06 11.39 -1.76
C LEU A 126 -11.13 11.45 -0.23
N LEU A 127 -10.20 12.19 0.39
CA LEU A 127 -10.18 12.34 1.85
C LEU A 127 -11.40 13.10 2.36
N GLU A 128 -11.75 14.24 1.73
CA GLU A 128 -12.89 15.05 2.13
C GLU A 128 -14.20 14.23 2.12
N ALA A 129 -14.46 13.54 1.00
CA ALA A 129 -15.64 12.68 0.89
C ALA A 129 -15.59 11.52 1.90
N ALA A 130 -14.42 10.88 2.09
CA ALA A 130 -14.30 9.79 3.03
C ALA A 130 -14.51 10.23 4.48
N LEU A 131 -13.97 11.37 4.90
CA LEU A 131 -14.18 11.92 6.24
C LEU A 131 -15.63 12.33 6.50
N GLU A 132 -16.37 12.73 5.46
CA GLU A 132 -17.80 13.04 5.56
C GLU A 132 -18.64 11.79 5.77
N HIS A 133 -18.40 10.73 4.97
CA HIS A 133 -19.30 9.58 4.91
C HIS A 133 -18.87 8.39 5.79
N LEU A 134 -17.57 8.23 6.08
CA LEU A 134 -17.07 7.07 6.85
C LEU A 134 -17.69 6.95 8.25
N PRO A 135 -17.90 8.03 9.03
CA PRO A 135 -18.55 7.92 10.34
C PRO A 135 -19.96 7.32 10.29
N GLU A 136 -20.76 7.67 9.26
CA GLU A 136 -22.09 7.10 9.07
C GLU A 136 -22.00 5.61 8.71
N LYS A 137 -21.09 5.23 7.82
CA LYS A 137 -20.88 3.83 7.43
C LYS A 137 -20.36 2.95 8.58
N ILE A 138 -19.54 3.52 9.44
CA ILE A 138 -19.11 2.87 10.69
C ILE A 138 -20.35 2.57 11.56
N ALA A 139 -21.21 3.55 11.78
CA ALA A 139 -22.42 3.39 12.58
C ALA A 139 -23.42 2.39 11.93
N GLU A 140 -23.62 2.47 10.61
CA GLU A 140 -24.49 1.58 9.84
C GLU A 140 -24.03 0.13 9.89
N THR A 141 -22.73 -0.09 9.74
CA THR A 141 -22.15 -1.44 9.73
C THR A 141 -21.98 -2.03 11.11
N GLY A 142 -21.85 -1.19 12.14
CA GLY A 142 -21.58 -1.62 13.51
C GLY A 142 -20.20 -2.25 13.68
N VAL A 143 -19.21 -1.83 12.89
CA VAL A 143 -17.81 -2.26 13.09
C VAL A 143 -17.26 -1.69 14.40
N GLU A 144 -16.44 -2.47 15.08
CA GLU A 144 -15.90 -2.17 16.42
C GLU A 144 -14.46 -1.63 16.34
N ALA A 145 -13.77 -1.87 15.22
CA ALA A 145 -12.42 -1.40 14.95
C ALA A 145 -12.20 -1.21 13.46
N LEU A 146 -11.21 -0.39 13.07
CA LEU A 146 -10.83 -0.19 11.69
C LEU A 146 -9.39 -0.64 11.42
N ILE A 147 -9.18 -1.26 10.25
CA ILE A 147 -7.88 -1.52 9.65
C ILE A 147 -7.74 -0.57 8.46
N LEU A 148 -6.79 0.34 8.55
CA LEU A 148 -6.63 1.44 7.61
C LEU A 148 -5.32 1.31 6.84
N ASP A 149 -5.36 1.59 5.55
CA ASP A 149 -4.17 1.73 4.71
C ASP A 149 -3.47 3.07 5.03
N THR A 150 -2.18 3.02 5.39
CA THR A 150 -1.40 4.21 5.78
C THR A 150 -1.34 5.30 4.70
N ILE A 151 -1.48 4.94 3.43
CA ILE A 151 -1.38 5.87 2.31
C ILE A 151 -2.71 6.60 2.05
N TYR A 152 -3.79 6.19 2.70
CA TYR A 152 -5.04 6.97 2.74
C TYR A 152 -4.92 8.05 3.83
N PHE A 153 -3.95 8.93 3.67
CA PHE A 153 -3.51 9.93 4.65
C PHE A 153 -4.66 10.62 5.38
N PHE A 154 -4.58 10.66 6.70
CA PHE A 154 -5.52 11.32 7.62
C PHE A 154 -6.94 10.75 7.65
N LEU A 155 -7.19 9.59 7.01
CA LEU A 155 -8.48 8.91 7.12
C LEU A 155 -8.77 8.49 8.57
N GLU A 156 -7.72 8.24 9.35
CA GLU A 156 -7.79 7.91 10.78
C GLU A 156 -8.45 8.98 11.65
N LEU A 157 -8.60 10.20 11.17
CA LEU A 157 -9.36 11.25 11.86
C LEU A 157 -10.83 10.85 12.06
N ALA A 158 -11.39 10.00 11.20
CA ALA A 158 -12.75 9.52 11.36
C ALA A 158 -12.90 8.60 12.59
N PRO A 159 -12.13 7.50 12.76
CA PRO A 159 -12.18 6.71 13.99
C PRO A 159 -11.67 7.48 15.22
N MET A 160 -10.69 8.39 15.10
CA MET A 160 -10.26 9.25 16.22
C MET A 160 -11.42 10.10 16.75
N ARG A 161 -12.23 10.72 15.89
CA ARG A 161 -13.43 11.46 16.27
C ARG A 161 -14.45 10.60 17.02
N LEU A 162 -14.55 9.33 16.67
CA LEU A 162 -15.49 8.38 17.29
C LEU A 162 -14.93 7.68 18.53
N GLY A 163 -13.65 7.93 18.89
CA GLY A 163 -12.98 7.19 19.95
C GLY A 163 -12.84 5.69 19.64
N MET A 164 -12.82 5.33 18.37
CA MET A 164 -12.76 3.95 17.89
C MET A 164 -11.31 3.49 17.70
N PRO A 165 -10.96 2.26 18.13
CA PRO A 165 -9.64 1.71 17.89
C PRO A 165 -9.38 1.49 16.37
N TYR A 166 -8.14 1.73 15.94
CA TYR A 166 -7.70 1.48 14.57
C TYR A 166 -6.25 1.02 14.51
N VAL A 167 -5.94 0.23 13.50
CA VAL A 167 -4.59 -0.28 13.18
C VAL A 167 -4.24 0.15 11.77
N HIS A 168 -2.98 0.55 11.55
CA HIS A 168 -2.47 0.90 10.24
C HIS A 168 -1.77 -0.28 9.57
N ILE A 169 -2.01 -0.42 8.26
CA ILE A 169 -1.32 -1.37 7.38
C ILE A 169 -0.55 -0.60 6.32
N CYS A 170 0.74 -0.89 6.18
CA CYS A 170 1.56 -0.36 5.10
C CYS A 170 1.46 -1.29 3.88
N SER A 171 0.49 -1.03 3.01
CA SER A 171 0.34 -1.72 1.72
C SER A 171 1.43 -1.32 0.70
N ALA A 172 1.94 -0.10 0.81
CA ALA A 172 3.13 0.44 0.16
C ALA A 172 4.31 0.43 1.14
N HIS A 173 5.49 0.86 0.67
CA HIS A 173 6.61 1.06 1.60
C HIS A 173 6.28 2.15 2.62
N HIS A 174 6.57 1.88 3.88
CA HIS A 174 6.22 2.79 4.97
C HIS A 174 6.99 4.10 4.94
N LEU A 175 6.44 5.11 5.59
CA LEU A 175 7.08 6.40 5.77
C LEU A 175 7.88 6.39 7.09
N ASP A 176 9.16 6.72 7.01
CA ASP A 176 10.01 6.97 8.17
C ASP A 176 10.13 8.49 8.38
N PHE A 177 9.66 8.96 9.52
CA PHE A 177 9.71 10.38 9.87
C PHE A 177 10.92 10.75 10.75
N SER A 178 11.76 9.77 11.09
CA SER A 178 12.93 10.00 11.95
C SER A 178 14.08 10.73 11.26
N GLY A 179 14.15 10.66 9.92
CA GLY A 179 15.30 11.13 9.13
C GLY A 179 16.50 10.19 9.18
N ALA A 180 16.45 9.09 9.95
CA ALA A 180 17.54 8.12 10.00
C ALA A 180 17.70 7.37 8.67
N THR A 181 16.61 7.23 7.90
CA THR A 181 16.63 6.64 6.56
C THR A 181 16.09 7.63 5.52
N PRO A 182 16.47 7.48 4.23
CA PRO A 182 15.86 8.28 3.16
C PRO A 182 14.35 8.10 3.10
N ALA A 183 13.62 9.20 2.93
CA ALA A 183 12.17 9.13 2.70
C ALA A 183 11.87 8.33 1.43
N ALA A 184 10.77 7.57 1.45
CA ALA A 184 10.41 6.61 0.38
C ALA A 184 10.27 7.24 -1.03
N LEU A 185 10.08 8.56 -1.11
CA LEU A 185 9.97 9.28 -2.38
C LEU A 185 11.30 9.46 -3.13
N PHE A 186 12.43 9.05 -2.52
CA PHE A 186 13.77 9.25 -3.07
C PHE A 186 14.54 7.93 -3.17
N SER A 187 15.31 7.77 -4.24
CA SER A 187 16.19 6.63 -4.47
C SER A 187 17.58 6.80 -3.84
N TRP A 188 17.69 7.62 -2.81
CA TRP A 188 18.96 7.92 -2.15
C TRP A 188 19.53 6.67 -1.44
N PRO A 189 20.88 6.53 -1.45
CA PRO A 189 21.52 5.45 -0.72
C PRO A 189 21.33 5.60 0.79
N HIS A 190 21.23 4.49 1.50
CA HIS A 190 21.24 4.48 2.96
C HIS A 190 22.68 4.66 3.47
N GLU A 191 22.90 5.77 4.14
CA GLU A 191 24.17 6.16 4.76
C GLU A 191 23.88 6.76 6.14
N THR A 192 24.83 6.62 7.05
CA THR A 192 24.70 7.07 8.45
C THR A 192 25.58 8.28 8.78
N THR A 193 26.11 8.97 7.75
CA THR A 193 26.88 10.22 7.93
C THR A 193 25.96 11.38 8.30
N SER A 194 26.51 12.43 8.92
CA SER A 194 25.77 13.65 9.25
C SER A 194 25.13 14.27 7.99
N GLU A 195 25.88 14.32 6.89
CA GLU A 195 25.42 14.87 5.62
C GLU A 195 24.25 14.07 5.04
N ALA A 196 24.26 12.75 5.20
CA ALA A 196 23.16 11.90 4.75
C ALA A 196 21.91 12.11 5.62
N ILE A 197 22.07 12.26 6.93
CA ILE A 197 20.95 12.56 7.84
C ILE A 197 20.37 13.95 7.51
N ASP A 198 21.20 14.98 7.30
CA ASP A 198 20.76 16.32 6.90
C ASP A 198 19.98 16.27 5.57
N ARG A 199 20.49 15.51 4.59
CA ARG A 199 19.80 15.26 3.32
C ARG A 199 18.44 14.59 3.54
N ASN A 200 18.37 13.59 4.41
CA ASN A 200 17.13 12.87 4.69
C ASN A 200 16.09 13.79 5.37
N VAL A 201 16.52 14.61 6.32
CA VAL A 201 15.67 15.62 6.97
C VAL A 201 15.14 16.64 5.96
N GLU A 202 15.98 17.09 5.02
CA GLU A 202 15.52 17.97 3.94
C GLU A 202 14.50 17.27 3.03
N GLY A 203 14.71 15.97 2.74
CA GLY A 203 13.73 15.14 2.03
C GLY A 203 12.38 15.07 2.73
N LEU A 204 12.36 14.97 4.06
CA LEU A 204 11.11 15.00 4.84
C LEU A 204 10.40 16.35 4.76
N LYS A 205 11.12 17.48 4.71
CA LYS A 205 10.50 18.79 4.49
C LYS A 205 9.82 18.86 3.12
N ILE A 206 10.49 18.37 2.06
CA ILE A 206 9.89 18.27 0.72
C ILE A 206 8.62 17.40 0.75
N CYS A 207 8.63 16.28 1.47
CA CYS A 207 7.44 15.45 1.65
C CYS A 207 6.31 16.22 2.35
N GLY A 208 6.62 17.00 3.38
CA GLY A 208 5.65 17.85 4.08
C GLY A 208 5.03 18.91 3.17
N GLU A 209 5.84 19.59 2.34
CA GLU A 209 5.36 20.55 1.35
C GLU A 209 4.42 19.90 0.32
N ILE A 210 4.74 18.69 -0.11
CA ILE A 210 3.89 17.92 -1.05
C ILE A 210 2.55 17.54 -0.40
N LEU A 211 2.54 17.22 0.89
CA LEU A 211 1.34 16.85 1.64
C LEU A 211 0.48 18.06 2.06
N ALA A 212 0.96 19.30 1.96
CA ALA A 212 0.26 20.49 2.41
C ALA A 212 -1.19 20.60 1.89
N PRO A 213 -1.54 20.28 0.61
CA PRO A 213 -2.92 20.32 0.15
C PRO A 213 -3.83 19.30 0.86
N VAL A 214 -3.29 18.16 1.28
CA VAL A 214 -4.03 17.13 2.03
C VAL A 214 -4.25 17.57 3.47
N LEU A 215 -3.24 18.19 4.09
CA LEU A 215 -3.33 18.82 5.41
C LEU A 215 -4.38 19.93 5.46
N ALA A 216 -4.56 20.68 4.38
CA ALA A 216 -5.59 21.71 4.26
C ALA A 216 -7.02 21.16 4.37
N ILE A 217 -7.24 19.87 4.13
CA ILE A 217 -8.51 19.17 4.39
C ILE A 217 -8.55 18.60 5.80
N ALA A 218 -7.44 17.98 6.23
CA ALA A 218 -7.37 17.28 7.52
C ALA A 218 -7.48 18.21 8.74
N GLN A 219 -6.79 19.35 8.72
CA GLN A 219 -6.74 20.28 9.84
C GLN A 219 -8.12 20.87 10.20
N PRO A 220 -8.91 21.45 9.26
CA PRO A 220 -10.24 21.97 9.56
C PRO A 220 -11.22 20.88 10.03
N TYR A 221 -11.08 19.64 9.49
CA TYR A 221 -11.88 18.51 9.97
C TYR A 221 -11.56 18.17 11.42
N ALA A 222 -10.29 18.08 11.78
CA ALA A 222 -9.85 17.79 13.13
C ALA A 222 -10.33 18.85 14.12
N GLU A 223 -10.19 20.15 13.79
CA GLU A 223 -10.69 21.26 14.59
C GLU A 223 -12.20 21.16 14.81
N LYS A 224 -12.98 20.95 13.75
CA LYS A 224 -14.45 20.79 13.81
C LYS A 224 -14.85 19.55 14.64
N ALA A 225 -14.04 18.51 14.58
CA ALA A 225 -14.22 17.28 15.36
C ALA A 225 -13.80 17.41 16.83
N GLY A 226 -13.19 18.51 17.24
CA GLY A 226 -12.65 18.71 18.59
C GLY A 226 -11.41 17.89 18.88
N LEU A 227 -10.68 17.46 17.86
CA LEU A 227 -9.44 16.70 18.00
C LEU A 227 -8.24 17.64 18.22
N HIS A 228 -7.46 17.38 19.26
CA HIS A 228 -6.23 18.13 19.55
C HIS A 228 -5.02 17.36 19.01
N ILE A 229 -4.52 17.77 17.85
CA ILE A 229 -3.41 17.14 17.14
C ILE A 229 -2.23 18.09 17.09
N ASP A 230 -1.05 17.62 17.48
CA ASP A 230 0.21 18.35 17.25
C ASP A 230 0.63 18.12 15.80
N TRP A 231 0.33 19.07 14.93
CA TRP A 231 0.67 19.01 13.50
C TRP A 231 2.18 19.20 13.22
N ASN A 232 2.99 19.46 14.25
CA ASN A 232 4.45 19.43 14.13
C ASN A 232 5.03 18.03 14.31
N ASP A 233 4.25 17.09 14.88
CA ASP A 233 4.59 15.68 14.94
C ASP A 233 3.97 14.94 13.73
N PRO A 234 4.77 14.53 12.73
CA PRO A 234 4.27 13.81 11.56
C PRO A 234 3.59 12.47 11.91
N GLY A 235 3.89 11.92 13.09
CA GLY A 235 3.31 10.68 13.60
C GLY A 235 2.10 10.86 14.52
N ALA A 236 1.62 12.12 14.72
CA ALA A 236 0.56 12.41 15.69
C ALA A 236 -0.72 11.61 15.49
N THR A 237 -1.12 11.40 14.24
CA THR A 237 -2.33 10.64 13.86
C THR A 237 -2.06 9.15 13.59
N THR A 238 -0.80 8.72 13.59
CA THR A 238 -0.45 7.30 13.42
C THR A 238 -1.02 6.47 14.56
N SER A 239 -1.52 5.26 14.25
CA SER A 239 -2.09 4.36 15.25
C SER A 239 -1.16 4.16 16.44
N LYS A 240 -1.70 4.36 17.63
CA LYS A 240 -0.99 4.07 18.89
C LYS A 240 -1.10 2.60 19.29
N LEU A 241 -1.85 1.80 18.53
CA LEU A 241 -2.01 0.36 18.73
C LEU A 241 -0.96 -0.42 17.93
N ALA A 242 -1.03 -0.33 16.59
CA ALA A 242 -0.03 -0.94 15.73
C ALA A 242 0.01 -0.27 14.35
N THR A 243 1.21 -0.25 13.76
CA THR A 243 1.46 -0.02 12.33
C THR A 243 2.22 -1.22 11.80
N ILE A 244 1.65 -1.93 10.82
CA ILE A 244 2.16 -3.23 10.36
C ILE A 244 2.57 -3.12 8.90
N THR A 245 3.84 -3.42 8.60
CA THR A 245 4.33 -3.49 7.22
C THR A 245 4.39 -4.93 6.71
N GLN A 246 4.07 -5.10 5.42
CA GLN A 246 4.24 -6.37 4.72
C GLN A 246 5.71 -6.63 4.27
N SER A 247 6.63 -5.71 4.52
CA SER A 247 8.04 -5.95 4.25
C SER A 247 8.64 -6.91 5.27
N PRO A 248 9.54 -7.82 4.87
CA PRO A 248 10.41 -8.47 5.84
C PRO A 248 11.44 -7.45 6.34
N ARG A 249 11.81 -7.56 7.62
CA ARG A 249 12.76 -6.63 8.26
C ARG A 249 14.10 -6.58 7.52
N GLU A 250 14.57 -7.70 7.03
CA GLU A 250 15.85 -7.85 6.34
C GLU A 250 15.90 -7.10 5.00
N PHE A 251 14.74 -6.74 4.43
CA PHE A 251 14.66 -5.96 3.19
C PHE A 251 14.64 -4.46 3.43
N ASP A 252 14.42 -4.03 4.66
CA ASP A 252 14.39 -2.60 4.99
C ASP A 252 15.78 -2.08 5.36
N PHE A 253 15.93 -0.75 5.36
CA PHE A 253 17.10 -0.12 5.93
C PHE A 253 17.07 -0.21 7.46
N THR A 254 18.24 -0.32 8.08
CA THR A 254 18.32 -0.34 9.52
C THR A 254 17.92 1.03 10.09
N ASN A 255 16.85 1.05 10.88
CA ASN A 255 16.38 2.23 11.57
C ASN A 255 16.17 1.93 13.06
N PRO A 256 17.08 2.39 13.95
CA PRO A 256 16.95 2.19 15.39
C PRO A 256 15.85 3.06 16.03
N GLY A 257 15.31 4.05 15.29
CA GLY A 257 14.29 4.99 15.75
C GLY A 257 12.84 4.54 15.49
N GLN A 258 12.61 3.32 15.01
CA GLN A 258 11.24 2.82 14.80
C GLN A 258 10.48 2.73 16.13
N PRO A 259 9.23 3.23 16.19
CA PRO A 259 8.43 3.14 17.42
C PRO A 259 8.08 1.69 17.75
N PRO A 260 7.87 1.34 19.03
CA PRO A 260 7.54 -0.03 19.44
C PRO A 260 6.20 -0.54 18.88
N THR A 261 5.35 0.35 18.40
CA THR A 261 4.09 0.02 17.70
C THR A 261 4.28 -0.30 16.23
N PHE A 262 5.51 -0.21 15.69
CA PHE A 262 5.81 -0.55 14.30
C PHE A 262 6.28 -2.01 14.18
N HIS A 263 5.64 -2.78 13.32
CA HIS A 263 5.85 -4.22 13.21
C HIS A 263 6.14 -4.66 11.77
N TYR A 264 7.17 -5.49 11.62
CA TYR A 264 7.48 -6.19 10.37
C TYR A 264 6.82 -7.56 10.37
N ALA A 265 5.79 -7.75 9.54
CA ALA A 265 5.10 -9.03 9.47
C ALA A 265 5.67 -9.97 8.39
N GLY A 266 6.20 -9.41 7.31
CA GLY A 266 6.52 -10.11 6.08
C GLY A 266 5.38 -10.05 5.06
N PRO A 267 5.60 -10.52 3.82
CA PRO A 267 4.66 -10.33 2.72
C PRO A 267 3.27 -10.90 2.98
N PHE A 268 2.25 -10.16 2.54
CA PHE A 268 0.85 -10.58 2.58
C PHE A 268 0.50 -11.37 1.31
N HIS A 269 1.25 -12.44 1.07
CA HIS A 269 1.00 -13.31 -0.06
C HIS A 269 -0.17 -14.24 0.24
N ASP A 270 -1.15 -14.22 -0.66
CA ASP A 270 -2.29 -15.11 -0.67
C ASP A 270 -2.46 -15.60 -2.13
N ASP A 271 -2.25 -16.88 -2.37
CA ASP A 271 -2.46 -17.50 -3.69
C ASP A 271 -3.95 -17.66 -4.01
N GLU A 272 -4.81 -17.59 -2.98
CA GLU A 272 -6.26 -17.64 -3.12
C GLU A 272 -6.83 -16.21 -3.23
N GLY A 273 -7.96 -16.05 -3.92
CA GLY A 273 -8.70 -14.78 -4.01
C GLY A 273 -8.18 -13.80 -5.07
N ARG A 274 -7.17 -14.17 -5.86
CA ARG A 274 -6.78 -13.43 -7.06
C ARG A 274 -7.59 -13.89 -8.25
N GLN A 275 -8.01 -12.94 -9.08
CA GLN A 275 -8.68 -13.26 -10.34
C GLN A 275 -7.72 -14.03 -11.25
N GLU A 276 -8.21 -15.14 -11.82
CA GLU A 276 -7.46 -15.87 -12.86
C GLU A 276 -7.33 -15.00 -14.11
N ILE A 277 -6.10 -14.82 -14.58
CA ILE A 277 -5.78 -14.03 -15.78
C ILE A 277 -5.43 -14.99 -16.90
N PRO A 278 -6.20 -15.04 -18.00
CA PRO A 278 -5.85 -15.83 -19.17
C PRO A 278 -4.50 -15.41 -19.76
N PHE A 279 -3.66 -16.39 -20.11
CA PHE A 279 -2.36 -16.16 -20.70
C PHE A 279 -2.02 -17.22 -21.75
N PRO A 280 -1.42 -16.87 -22.89
CA PRO A 280 -1.06 -17.80 -23.95
C PRO A 280 0.21 -18.60 -23.61
N TRP A 281 0.09 -19.56 -22.69
CA TRP A 281 1.22 -20.36 -22.18
C TRP A 281 1.99 -21.11 -23.27
N GLU A 282 1.31 -21.48 -24.36
CA GLU A 282 1.87 -22.15 -25.53
C GLU A 282 2.87 -21.30 -26.31
N MET A 283 2.86 -19.97 -26.13
CA MET A 283 3.83 -19.08 -26.74
C MET A 283 5.19 -19.07 -26.03
N LEU A 284 5.27 -19.66 -24.83
CA LEU A 284 6.54 -19.76 -24.11
C LEU A 284 7.44 -20.80 -24.76
N THR A 285 8.64 -20.38 -25.13
CA THR A 285 9.61 -21.19 -25.91
C THR A 285 10.55 -22.03 -25.07
N GLY A 286 10.53 -21.90 -23.73
CA GLY A 286 11.49 -22.55 -22.82
C GLY A 286 12.84 -21.83 -22.71
N LYS A 287 13.06 -20.73 -23.42
CA LYS A 287 14.21 -19.84 -23.23
C LYS A 287 14.17 -19.21 -21.82
N PRO A 288 15.32 -18.68 -21.32
CA PRO A 288 15.31 -17.87 -20.11
C PRO A 288 14.28 -16.76 -20.21
N LEU A 289 13.39 -16.67 -19.22
CA LEU A 289 12.24 -15.76 -19.25
C LEU A 289 12.55 -14.48 -18.47
N VAL A 290 12.29 -13.33 -19.09
CA VAL A 290 12.22 -12.04 -18.45
C VAL A 290 10.75 -11.65 -18.30
N TYR A 291 10.30 -11.34 -17.11
CA TYR A 291 9.00 -10.73 -16.88
C TYR A 291 9.16 -9.21 -16.72
N ALA A 292 8.37 -8.42 -17.42
CA ALA A 292 8.42 -6.96 -17.39
C ALA A 292 7.04 -6.36 -17.12
N SER A 293 6.94 -5.46 -16.12
CA SER A 293 5.71 -4.76 -15.77
C SER A 293 5.99 -3.44 -15.04
N LEU A 294 5.28 -2.38 -15.43
CA LEU A 294 5.35 -1.06 -14.79
C LEU A 294 4.15 -0.79 -13.86
N GLY A 295 3.42 -1.84 -13.47
CA GLY A 295 2.28 -1.73 -12.56
C GLY A 295 0.98 -1.26 -13.23
N THR A 296 0.03 -0.76 -12.42
CA THR A 296 -1.36 -0.55 -12.87
C THR A 296 -1.81 0.92 -12.87
N ILE A 297 -1.11 1.82 -12.18
CA ILE A 297 -1.55 3.23 -12.01
C ILE A 297 -0.75 4.16 -12.93
N VAL A 298 0.56 4.23 -12.74
CA VAL A 298 1.44 5.14 -13.48
C VAL A 298 2.14 4.37 -14.59
N ASN A 299 1.37 3.89 -15.55
CA ASN A 299 1.84 3.03 -16.63
C ASN A 299 1.47 3.53 -18.03
N GLY A 300 1.12 4.82 -18.16
CA GLY A 300 0.76 5.44 -19.45
C GLY A 300 1.93 6.03 -20.25
N MET A 301 3.17 5.71 -19.88
CA MET A 301 4.38 6.23 -20.53
C MET A 301 4.85 5.29 -21.66
N ASP A 302 4.22 5.40 -22.83
CA ASP A 302 4.52 4.58 -24.01
C ASP A 302 6.00 4.62 -24.44
N HIS A 303 6.71 5.73 -24.22
CA HIS A 303 8.14 5.84 -24.51
C HIS A 303 9.00 4.91 -23.63
N VAL A 304 8.64 4.70 -22.36
CA VAL A 304 9.36 3.75 -21.46
C VAL A 304 9.20 2.32 -21.96
N TYR A 305 8.00 1.93 -22.39
CA TYR A 305 7.77 0.62 -22.98
C TYR A 305 8.54 0.41 -24.28
N ARG A 306 8.62 1.43 -25.14
CA ARG A 306 9.45 1.37 -26.37
C ARG A 306 10.93 1.17 -26.05
N ILE A 307 11.45 1.85 -25.04
CA ILE A 307 12.83 1.64 -24.54
C ILE A 307 13.03 0.21 -24.05
N ILE A 308 12.07 -0.32 -23.27
CA ILE A 308 12.13 -1.73 -22.82
C ILE A 308 12.16 -2.68 -24.02
N LEU A 309 11.25 -2.51 -25.00
CA LEU A 309 11.20 -3.33 -26.20
C LEU A 309 12.51 -3.29 -27.00
N GLU A 310 13.08 -2.09 -27.18
CA GLU A 310 14.36 -1.93 -27.85
C GLU A 310 15.50 -2.65 -27.13
N ALA A 311 15.58 -2.51 -25.80
CA ALA A 311 16.63 -3.14 -25.01
C ALA A 311 16.51 -4.67 -25.02
N VAL A 312 15.31 -5.23 -24.74
CA VAL A 312 15.11 -6.70 -24.69
C VAL A 312 15.15 -7.33 -26.07
N GLY A 313 14.83 -6.58 -27.13
CA GLY A 313 14.95 -7.03 -28.52
C GLY A 313 16.39 -7.35 -28.95
N LYS A 314 17.37 -6.78 -28.25
CA LYS A 314 18.81 -7.06 -28.51
C LYS A 314 19.29 -8.41 -27.93
N PHE A 315 18.42 -9.16 -27.22
CA PHE A 315 18.70 -10.46 -26.62
C PHE A 315 17.84 -11.60 -27.21
N PRO A 316 18.12 -12.07 -28.43
CA PRO A 316 17.30 -13.12 -29.06
C PRO A 316 17.33 -14.46 -28.32
N GLU A 317 18.28 -14.68 -27.43
CA GLU A 317 18.42 -15.88 -26.59
C GLU A 317 17.50 -15.91 -25.38
N ILE A 318 16.90 -14.78 -25.02
CA ILE A 318 15.88 -14.70 -23.95
C ILE A 318 14.49 -14.51 -24.54
N GLN A 319 13.47 -14.82 -23.77
CA GLN A 319 12.09 -14.47 -24.08
C GLN A 319 11.57 -13.48 -23.03
N THR A 320 10.86 -12.43 -23.47
CA THR A 320 10.27 -11.46 -22.56
C THR A 320 8.76 -11.50 -22.63
N VAL A 321 8.10 -11.51 -21.46
CA VAL A 321 6.67 -11.20 -21.33
C VAL A 321 6.56 -9.78 -20.78
N LEU A 322 5.97 -8.89 -21.55
CA LEU A 322 5.75 -7.48 -21.21
C LEU A 322 4.27 -7.23 -20.93
N SER A 323 3.93 -6.98 -19.66
CA SER A 323 2.58 -6.55 -19.25
C SER A 323 2.50 -5.04 -19.24
N VAL A 324 1.69 -4.47 -20.14
CA VAL A 324 1.62 -3.00 -20.34
C VAL A 324 0.47 -2.32 -19.59
N GLY A 325 -0.41 -3.11 -18.96
CA GLY A 325 -1.59 -2.59 -18.28
C GLY A 325 -2.70 -2.19 -19.27
N LYS A 326 -3.82 -1.73 -18.71
CA LYS A 326 -5.01 -1.34 -19.49
C LYS A 326 -4.93 0.08 -20.08
N ASN A 327 -3.96 0.88 -19.63
CA ASN A 327 -3.80 2.28 -20.05
C ASN A 327 -2.99 2.46 -21.34
N ILE A 328 -2.37 1.39 -21.84
CA ILE A 328 -1.60 1.40 -23.09
C ILE A 328 -2.31 0.54 -24.15
N ASN A 329 -2.52 1.12 -25.32
CA ASN A 329 -2.85 0.33 -26.50
C ASN A 329 -1.53 -0.25 -27.08
N PRO A 330 -1.36 -1.59 -27.19
CA PRO A 330 -0.15 -2.19 -27.75
C PRO A 330 0.22 -1.68 -29.13
N ASP A 331 -0.75 -1.24 -29.95
CA ASP A 331 -0.52 -0.74 -31.30
C ASP A 331 0.36 0.54 -31.34
N VAL A 332 0.36 1.32 -30.25
CA VAL A 332 1.22 2.53 -30.18
C VAL A 332 2.68 2.23 -29.87
N LEU A 333 3.01 0.98 -29.50
CA LEU A 333 4.36 0.58 -29.17
C LEU A 333 5.27 0.36 -30.39
N GLY A 334 4.70 0.28 -31.58
CA GLY A 334 5.41 0.03 -32.82
C GLY A 334 5.73 -1.45 -33.04
N SER A 335 6.88 -1.74 -33.66
CA SER A 335 7.28 -3.12 -33.98
C SER A 335 7.68 -3.87 -32.71
N ILE A 336 7.01 -4.99 -32.44
CA ILE A 336 7.32 -5.87 -31.32
C ILE A 336 8.42 -6.86 -31.73
N PRO A 337 9.54 -6.94 -31.00
CA PRO A 337 10.59 -7.93 -31.27
C PRO A 337 10.06 -9.36 -31.19
N PRO A 338 10.56 -10.31 -32.01
CA PRO A 338 10.03 -11.68 -32.11
C PRO A 338 10.22 -12.50 -30.82
N ASN A 339 11.09 -12.07 -29.92
CA ASN A 339 11.31 -12.69 -28.60
C ASN A 339 10.44 -12.07 -27.49
N VAL A 340 9.47 -11.20 -27.82
CA VAL A 340 8.62 -10.51 -26.84
C VAL A 340 7.16 -10.86 -27.03
N ILE A 341 6.50 -11.22 -25.94
CA ILE A 341 5.03 -11.37 -25.84
C ILE A 341 4.52 -10.14 -25.08
N VAL A 342 3.67 -9.34 -25.73
CA VAL A 342 3.03 -8.17 -25.11
C VAL A 342 1.60 -8.53 -24.72
N VAL A 343 1.22 -8.27 -23.48
CA VAL A 343 -0.13 -8.49 -22.94
C VAL A 343 -0.57 -7.28 -22.11
N SER A 344 -1.87 -7.05 -22.04
CA SER A 344 -2.40 -6.01 -21.15
C SER A 344 -2.30 -6.40 -19.68
N GLU A 345 -2.61 -7.65 -19.35
CA GLU A 345 -2.53 -8.21 -18.01
C GLU A 345 -1.87 -9.59 -18.06
N ALA A 346 -1.19 -9.97 -16.99
CA ALA A 346 -0.46 -11.22 -16.94
C ALA A 346 -0.60 -11.91 -15.57
N PRO A 347 -0.60 -13.25 -15.50
CA PRO A 347 -0.55 -14.01 -14.24
C PRO A 347 0.85 -13.88 -13.61
N GLN A 348 1.10 -12.75 -12.94
CA GLN A 348 2.42 -12.31 -12.49
C GLN A 348 3.15 -13.37 -11.66
N ILE A 349 2.49 -13.96 -10.67
CA ILE A 349 3.11 -14.96 -9.78
C ILE A 349 3.57 -16.17 -10.60
N GLU A 350 2.71 -16.68 -11.50
CA GLU A 350 3.03 -17.84 -12.32
C GLU A 350 4.18 -17.58 -13.32
N LEU A 351 4.27 -16.35 -13.81
CA LEU A 351 5.39 -15.94 -14.65
C LEU A 351 6.68 -15.75 -13.84
N LEU A 352 6.61 -15.16 -12.64
CA LEU A 352 7.75 -15.00 -11.75
C LEU A 352 8.33 -16.35 -11.30
N LYS A 353 7.50 -17.39 -11.09
CA LYS A 353 7.98 -18.77 -10.82
C LYS A 353 8.87 -19.32 -11.94
N ARG A 354 8.76 -18.80 -13.15
CA ARG A 354 9.51 -19.21 -14.36
C ARG A 354 10.59 -18.19 -14.76
N ALA A 355 10.51 -16.97 -14.24
CA ALA A 355 11.38 -15.87 -14.65
C ALA A 355 12.82 -16.04 -14.14
N THR A 356 13.74 -15.58 -14.94
CA THR A 356 15.17 -15.46 -14.58
C THR A 356 15.54 -14.05 -14.18
N LEU A 357 14.73 -13.05 -14.57
CA LEU A 357 14.89 -11.65 -14.25
C LEU A 357 13.51 -10.97 -14.33
N CYS A 358 13.29 -9.97 -13.48
CA CYS A 358 12.12 -9.11 -13.53
C CYS A 358 12.52 -7.66 -13.84
N ILE A 359 11.89 -7.05 -14.86
CA ILE A 359 11.96 -5.59 -15.08
C ILE A 359 10.70 -5.02 -14.43
N THR A 360 10.87 -4.12 -13.45
CA THR A 360 9.78 -3.64 -12.62
C THR A 360 9.86 -2.13 -12.38
N HIS A 361 8.72 -1.50 -12.10
CA HIS A 361 8.68 -0.13 -11.58
C HIS A 361 9.11 -0.02 -10.10
N ALA A 362 9.57 -1.11 -9.48
CA ALA A 362 9.86 -1.20 -8.05
C ALA A 362 8.64 -1.01 -7.13
N GLY A 363 7.42 -1.30 -7.57
CA GLY A 363 6.28 -1.39 -6.66
C GLY A 363 6.50 -2.49 -5.63
N LEU A 364 6.18 -2.22 -4.36
CA LEU A 364 6.52 -3.11 -3.24
C LEU A 364 6.00 -4.54 -3.44
N ASN A 365 4.75 -4.72 -3.88
CA ASN A 365 4.20 -6.06 -4.09
C ASN A 365 4.97 -6.85 -5.14
N THR A 366 5.24 -6.27 -6.33
CA THR A 366 6.01 -6.94 -7.39
C THR A 366 7.43 -7.26 -6.92
N THR A 367 8.03 -6.37 -6.14
CA THR A 367 9.36 -6.58 -5.56
C THR A 367 9.36 -7.76 -4.60
N LEU A 368 8.42 -7.82 -3.65
CA LEU A 368 8.31 -8.92 -2.69
C LEU A 368 7.95 -10.25 -3.37
N GLU A 369 7.08 -10.23 -4.38
CA GLU A 369 6.75 -11.42 -5.18
C GLU A 369 7.95 -11.92 -5.99
N SER A 370 8.76 -11.02 -6.58
CA SER A 370 10.01 -11.38 -7.25
C SER A 370 11.01 -12.01 -6.28
N LEU A 371 11.20 -11.41 -5.12
CA LEU A 371 12.06 -11.92 -4.06
C LEU A 371 11.57 -13.28 -3.54
N ALA A 372 10.26 -13.47 -3.37
CA ALA A 372 9.68 -14.75 -2.96
C ALA A 372 9.98 -15.90 -3.95
N GLN A 373 10.25 -15.58 -5.23
CA GLN A 373 10.67 -16.55 -6.24
C GLN A 373 12.21 -16.57 -6.44
N GLY A 374 12.97 -15.73 -5.72
CA GLY A 374 14.43 -15.62 -5.87
C GLY A 374 14.83 -15.03 -7.22
N VAL A 375 14.00 -14.14 -7.78
CA VAL A 375 14.20 -13.49 -9.08
C VAL A 375 14.84 -12.11 -8.88
N PRO A 376 16.06 -11.88 -9.42
CA PRO A 376 16.68 -10.56 -9.37
C PRO A 376 15.97 -9.58 -10.30
N MET A 377 16.18 -8.27 -10.06
CA MET A 377 15.39 -7.22 -10.69
C MET A 377 16.24 -6.17 -11.39
N VAL A 378 15.67 -5.57 -12.47
CA VAL A 378 16.07 -4.27 -12.98
C VAL A 378 14.89 -3.33 -12.77
N ALA A 379 15.07 -2.32 -11.93
CA ALA A 379 13.98 -1.42 -11.56
C ALA A 379 14.01 -0.11 -12.37
N ILE A 380 12.82 0.38 -12.72
CA ILE A 380 12.59 1.69 -13.36
C ILE A 380 11.55 2.40 -12.47
N PRO A 381 11.96 3.00 -11.34
CA PRO A 381 11.02 3.65 -10.43
C PRO A 381 10.34 4.83 -11.13
N ILE A 382 9.01 4.87 -11.07
CA ILE A 382 8.22 5.89 -11.76
C ILE A 382 7.77 6.97 -10.78
N GLY A 383 7.32 6.60 -9.59
CA GLY A 383 6.85 7.57 -8.58
C GLY A 383 6.41 6.91 -7.28
N TYR A 384 5.76 7.64 -6.42
CA TYR A 384 5.33 7.22 -5.07
C TYR A 384 6.49 6.68 -4.23
N ASP A 385 6.34 5.50 -3.63
CA ASP A 385 7.34 4.80 -2.82
C ASP A 385 8.38 4.01 -3.63
N GLN A 386 8.21 3.95 -4.95
CA GLN A 386 9.04 3.13 -5.83
C GLN A 386 10.51 3.53 -5.83
N PRO A 387 10.91 4.83 -5.75
CA PRO A 387 12.32 5.21 -5.60
C PRO A 387 12.95 4.63 -4.33
N GLY A 388 12.26 4.67 -3.20
CA GLY A 388 12.73 4.10 -1.95
C GLY A 388 12.85 2.56 -1.98
N VAL A 389 11.95 1.88 -2.69
CA VAL A 389 12.03 0.44 -2.92
C VAL A 389 13.19 0.10 -3.86
N ALA A 390 13.41 0.90 -4.94
CA ALA A 390 14.53 0.74 -5.86
C ALA A 390 15.87 0.90 -5.16
N ALA A 391 15.99 1.88 -4.24
CA ALA A 391 17.17 2.05 -3.40
C ALA A 391 17.48 0.78 -2.56
N ARG A 392 16.44 0.12 -2.03
CA ARG A 392 16.59 -1.14 -1.28
C ARG A 392 16.99 -2.31 -2.17
N ILE A 393 16.42 -2.39 -3.39
CA ILE A 393 16.82 -3.39 -4.39
C ILE A 393 18.33 -3.32 -4.66
N ALA A 394 18.85 -2.11 -4.88
CA ALA A 394 20.28 -1.89 -5.11
C ALA A 394 21.13 -2.12 -3.85
N HIS A 395 20.70 -1.59 -2.70
CA HIS A 395 21.40 -1.76 -1.42
C HIS A 395 21.63 -3.21 -1.05
N HIS A 396 20.62 -4.06 -1.23
CA HIS A 396 20.72 -5.49 -0.93
C HIS A 396 21.37 -6.31 -2.03
N GLY A 397 21.72 -5.70 -3.15
CA GLY A 397 22.31 -6.38 -4.30
C GLY A 397 21.38 -7.45 -4.90
N VAL A 398 20.08 -7.22 -4.86
CA VAL A 398 19.06 -8.07 -5.50
C VAL A 398 18.67 -7.56 -6.88
N GLY A 399 19.27 -6.46 -7.32
CA GLY A 399 19.07 -5.84 -8.62
C GLY A 399 19.73 -4.49 -8.74
N GLU A 400 19.44 -3.82 -9.84
CA GLU A 400 19.88 -2.47 -10.18
C GLU A 400 18.68 -1.62 -10.53
N PHE A 401 18.86 -0.29 -10.59
CA PHE A 401 17.80 0.60 -11.07
C PHE A 401 18.32 1.72 -11.95
N VAL A 402 17.39 2.33 -12.70
CA VAL A 402 17.61 3.57 -13.45
C VAL A 402 16.36 4.44 -13.34
N GLU A 403 16.54 5.71 -13.00
CA GLU A 403 15.45 6.69 -12.98
C GLU A 403 14.90 6.92 -14.40
N VAL A 404 13.60 7.28 -14.50
CA VAL A 404 12.98 7.53 -15.82
C VAL A 404 13.69 8.64 -16.58
N GLY A 405 14.23 9.67 -15.89
CA GLY A 405 14.97 10.78 -16.50
C GLY A 405 16.29 10.38 -17.16
N ASP A 406 16.92 9.28 -16.69
CA ASP A 406 18.20 8.78 -17.17
C ASP A 406 18.04 7.50 -18.03
N LEU A 407 16.78 7.10 -18.30
CA LEU A 407 16.48 5.86 -18.98
C LEU A 407 16.72 5.97 -20.48
N THR A 408 17.64 5.14 -20.98
CA THR A 408 17.89 4.91 -22.41
C THR A 408 17.91 3.41 -22.68
N ALA A 409 17.72 3.01 -23.95
CA ALA A 409 17.79 1.59 -24.33
C ALA A 409 19.17 0.97 -24.04
N ASP A 410 20.25 1.73 -24.25
CA ASP A 410 21.62 1.26 -23.99
C ASP A 410 21.87 1.12 -22.47
N ARG A 411 21.39 2.09 -21.67
CA ARG A 411 21.51 1.99 -20.22
C ARG A 411 20.72 0.80 -19.66
N LEU A 412 19.50 0.61 -20.14
CA LEU A 412 18.68 -0.53 -19.72
C LEU A 412 19.30 -1.87 -20.15
N LEU A 413 19.84 -1.94 -21.38
CA LEU A 413 20.56 -3.08 -21.90
C LEU A 413 21.75 -3.45 -21.01
N GLU A 414 22.58 -2.47 -20.61
CA GLU A 414 23.70 -2.65 -19.70
C GLU A 414 23.25 -3.25 -18.36
N LEU A 415 22.18 -2.70 -17.76
CA LEU A 415 21.66 -3.18 -16.47
C LEU A 415 21.10 -4.61 -16.58
N ILE A 416 20.33 -4.91 -17.64
CA ILE A 416 19.82 -6.26 -17.89
C ILE A 416 21.00 -7.25 -18.00
N GLN A 417 22.01 -6.90 -18.79
CA GLN A 417 23.20 -7.73 -19.00
C GLN A 417 23.95 -7.99 -17.68
N ARG A 418 24.18 -6.94 -16.88
CA ARG A 418 24.86 -7.02 -15.59
C ARG A 418 24.11 -7.93 -14.62
N VAL A 419 22.81 -7.69 -14.42
CA VAL A 419 21.98 -8.46 -13.48
C VAL A 419 21.79 -9.91 -13.94
N ALA A 420 21.69 -10.15 -15.26
CA ALA A 420 21.54 -11.51 -15.79
C ALA A 420 22.81 -12.34 -15.72
N THR A 421 24.01 -11.74 -15.85
CA THR A 421 25.28 -12.44 -15.92
C THR A 421 26.00 -12.54 -14.58
N ASP A 422 25.92 -11.53 -13.71
CA ASP A 422 26.48 -11.59 -12.37
C ASP A 422 25.62 -12.46 -11.46
N LYS A 423 26.17 -13.60 -11.08
CA LYS A 423 25.51 -14.58 -10.19
C LYS A 423 25.24 -14.02 -8.78
N GLY A 424 25.92 -12.94 -8.36
CA GLY A 424 25.75 -12.30 -7.06
C GLY A 424 24.32 -11.86 -6.83
N TYR A 425 23.68 -11.23 -7.80
CA TYR A 425 22.27 -10.78 -7.71
C TYR A 425 21.31 -11.95 -7.45
N ARG A 426 21.50 -13.06 -8.16
CA ARG A 426 20.66 -14.25 -7.97
C ARG A 426 20.89 -14.91 -6.62
N VAL A 427 22.13 -14.94 -6.13
CA VAL A 427 22.44 -15.47 -4.79
C VAL A 427 21.73 -14.64 -3.73
N LYS A 428 21.78 -13.30 -3.84
CA LYS A 428 21.09 -12.40 -2.92
C LYS A 428 19.56 -12.51 -3.04
N ALA A 429 19.01 -12.58 -4.24
CA ALA A 429 17.56 -12.77 -4.43
C ALA A 429 17.08 -14.11 -3.81
N ARG A 430 17.84 -15.19 -3.94
CA ARG A 430 17.54 -16.48 -3.28
C ARG A 430 17.65 -16.41 -1.76
N TYR A 431 18.59 -15.64 -1.21
CA TYR A 431 18.62 -15.38 0.23
C TYR A 431 17.29 -14.79 0.71
N PHE A 432 16.76 -13.75 0.00
CA PHE A 432 15.47 -13.16 0.36
C PHE A 432 14.29 -14.11 0.13
N ARG A 433 14.33 -14.98 -0.88
CA ARG A 433 13.37 -16.07 -1.01
C ARG A 433 13.30 -16.92 0.25
N ASP A 434 14.47 -17.29 0.77
CA ASP A 434 14.57 -18.16 1.95
C ASP A 434 14.20 -17.41 3.25
N VAL A 435 14.40 -16.08 3.30
CA VAL A 435 13.86 -15.20 4.36
C VAL A 435 12.35 -15.19 4.29
N ILE A 436 11.77 -14.83 3.12
CA ILE A 436 10.32 -14.72 2.93
C ILE A 436 9.62 -16.06 3.20
N ALA A 437 10.19 -17.18 2.77
CA ALA A 437 9.63 -18.50 3.01
C ALA A 437 9.50 -18.87 4.51
N LYS A 438 10.22 -18.17 5.39
CA LYS A 438 10.12 -18.34 6.85
C LYS A 438 9.15 -17.37 7.49
N THR A 439 8.71 -16.35 6.79
CA THR A 439 7.72 -15.42 7.30
C THR A 439 6.33 -16.05 7.26
N ARG A 440 5.49 -15.64 8.20
CA ARG A 440 4.06 -15.98 8.24
C ARG A 440 3.25 -14.70 8.15
N GLY A 441 3.58 -13.83 7.17
CA GLY A 441 3.16 -12.44 7.10
C GLY A 441 1.70 -12.19 7.50
N LEU A 442 0.76 -12.90 6.88
CA LEU A 442 -0.68 -12.77 7.18
C LEU A 442 -1.03 -13.25 8.60
N ASP A 443 -0.41 -14.35 9.09
CA ASP A 443 -0.66 -14.84 10.45
C ASP A 443 -0.13 -13.87 11.49
N VAL A 444 1.11 -13.40 11.31
CA VAL A 444 1.75 -12.44 12.22
C VAL A 444 0.97 -11.12 12.26
N ALA A 445 0.55 -10.61 11.10
CA ALA A 445 -0.27 -9.40 11.04
C ALA A 445 -1.61 -9.58 11.76
N ALA A 446 -2.29 -10.71 11.56
CA ALA A 446 -3.55 -11.02 12.24
C ALA A 446 -3.36 -11.15 13.77
N GLU A 447 -2.30 -11.83 14.21
CA GLU A 447 -1.96 -11.95 15.64
C GLU A 447 -1.70 -10.58 16.27
N ILE A 448 -0.95 -9.70 15.62
CA ILE A 448 -0.70 -8.33 16.09
C ILE A 448 -2.00 -7.53 16.17
N ILE A 449 -2.87 -7.61 15.15
CA ILE A 449 -4.16 -6.93 15.15
C ILE A 449 -5.01 -7.39 16.33
N GLU A 450 -5.16 -8.69 16.53
CA GLU A 450 -5.94 -9.27 17.65
C GLU A 450 -5.40 -8.82 19.00
N GLN A 451 -4.09 -8.88 19.20
CA GLN A 451 -3.45 -8.42 20.45
C GLN A 451 -3.67 -6.92 20.67
N SER A 452 -3.49 -6.11 19.62
CA SER A 452 -3.61 -4.65 19.70
C SER A 452 -5.04 -4.18 19.96
N LEU A 453 -6.03 -4.91 19.44
CA LEU A 453 -7.45 -4.60 19.63
C LEU A 453 -8.03 -5.18 20.92
N GLY A 454 -7.23 -5.92 21.72
CA GLY A 454 -7.70 -6.58 22.92
C GLY A 454 -8.54 -7.84 22.63
N ALA A 455 -8.56 -8.33 21.39
CA ALA A 455 -9.19 -9.58 20.99
C ALA A 455 -8.31 -10.80 21.37
N SER A 456 -7.42 -10.63 22.34
CA SER A 456 -6.49 -11.67 22.75
C SER A 456 -7.17 -12.72 23.62
N GLN A 457 -6.73 -13.94 23.45
CA GLN A 457 -7.12 -15.16 24.15
C GLN A 457 -7.44 -14.89 25.61
N THR A 458 -8.60 -15.34 26.07
CA THR A 458 -8.81 -15.66 27.49
C THR A 458 -7.74 -16.70 27.84
N SER A 459 -6.73 -16.26 28.55
CA SER A 459 -5.49 -16.95 28.84
C SER A 459 -5.69 -18.40 29.23
N ASP A 460 -5.21 -19.33 28.41
CA ASP A 460 -4.65 -20.57 28.92
C ASP A 460 -3.29 -20.21 29.55
N PRO A 461 -3.08 -20.39 30.87
CA PRO A 461 -1.82 -20.03 31.52
C PRO A 461 -0.63 -20.86 31.09
N ALA A 462 -0.79 -21.78 30.12
CA ALA A 462 0.24 -22.63 29.56
C ALA A 462 0.77 -22.17 28.17
N ALA A 463 0.14 -21.20 27.52
CA ALA A 463 0.64 -20.65 26.28
C ALA A 463 1.78 -19.64 26.53
N LYS A 464 3.02 -19.99 26.17
CA LYS A 464 4.15 -19.06 26.19
C LYS A 464 3.85 -17.87 25.27
N PRO A 465 4.12 -16.63 25.74
CA PRO A 465 4.03 -15.46 24.86
C PRO A 465 4.91 -15.69 23.62
N VAL A 466 4.39 -15.32 22.45
CA VAL A 466 5.24 -15.21 21.25
C VAL A 466 6.29 -14.15 21.59
N GLU A 467 7.56 -14.55 21.68
CA GLU A 467 8.67 -13.61 21.79
C GLU A 467 8.67 -12.75 20.52
N LEU A 468 8.10 -11.56 20.64
CA LEU A 468 8.27 -10.50 19.64
C LEU A 468 9.78 -10.22 19.63
N LEU A 469 10.46 -10.53 18.53
CA LEU A 469 11.88 -10.22 18.37
C LEU A 469 12.07 -8.73 18.68
N PRO A 470 13.02 -8.37 19.56
CA PRO A 470 13.21 -6.97 19.95
C PRO A 470 13.54 -6.12 18.74
N ALA A 471 13.09 -4.86 18.82
CA ALA A 471 13.22 -3.82 17.81
C ALA A 471 14.69 -3.55 17.39
#